data_ff8a6d1dd8a9611309b6ead4fec433ec
#
_entry.id   ff8a6d1dd8a9611309b6ead4fec433ec
#
_cell.length_a   1.000
_cell.length_b   1.000
_cell.length_c   1.000
_cell.angle_alpha   90.00
_cell.angle_beta   90.00
_cell.angle_gamma   90.00
#
_symmetry.space_group_name_H-M   'P 1'
#
loop_
_entity.id
_entity.type
_entity.pdbx_description
1 polymer ?
#
loop_
_entity_poly.entity_id
_entity_poly.type
_entity_poly.pdbx_seq_one_letter_code
_entity_poly.pdbx_strand_id
1 'polypeptide(L)'
;MAKLPESFIDNLLSRVDLVEIIGSRVPLKKQGKDYSARCPFHDERSPSFTVSPSKQFYYCFGCGAKGTAISFLMNYDRLTFMDAVEDLAKRAGKNRVLGA
;
A
#
# COMPACT_ATOMS: atom_id res chain seq x y z
N MET A 1 -0.94 -17.19 -20.65
CA MET A 1 -1.01 -16.59 -19.33
C MET A 1 -0.68 -15.11 -19.37
N ALA A 2 -1.59 -14.31 -18.89
CA ALA A 2 -1.41 -12.87 -18.97
C ALA A 2 -0.48 -12.39 -17.86
N LYS A 3 0.59 -11.73 -18.25
CA LYS A 3 1.51 -11.12 -17.31
C LYS A 3 1.52 -9.63 -17.59
N LEU A 4 1.23 -8.84 -16.59
CA LEU A 4 1.18 -7.40 -16.75
C LEU A 4 2.59 -6.83 -16.86
N PRO A 5 2.81 -5.87 -17.75
CA PRO A 5 4.13 -5.24 -17.86
C PRO A 5 4.43 -4.39 -16.62
N GLU A 6 5.72 -4.30 -16.30
CA GLU A 6 6.14 -3.50 -15.15
C GLU A 6 5.72 -2.05 -15.29
N SER A 7 5.75 -1.53 -16.50
CA SER A 7 5.36 -0.14 -16.71
C SER A 7 3.91 0.10 -16.34
N PHE A 8 3.04 -0.87 -16.58
CA PHE A 8 1.65 -0.77 -16.18
C PHE A 8 1.53 -0.73 -14.66
N ILE A 9 2.26 -1.62 -13.99
CA ILE A 9 2.23 -1.69 -12.52
C ILE A 9 2.79 -0.40 -11.92
N ASP A 10 3.92 0.08 -12.45
CA ASP A 10 4.51 1.33 -11.94
C ASP A 10 3.58 2.50 -12.12
N ASN A 11 2.93 2.57 -13.27
CA ASN A 11 1.97 3.64 -13.56
C ASN A 11 0.81 3.57 -12.58
N LEU A 12 0.30 2.37 -12.36
CA LEU A 12 -0.82 2.17 -11.44
C LEU A 12 -0.44 2.59 -10.02
N LEU A 13 0.72 2.19 -9.56
CA LEU A 13 1.17 2.53 -8.21
C LEU A 13 1.37 4.04 -8.05
N SER A 14 1.74 4.72 -9.11
CA SER A 14 1.91 6.17 -9.05
C SER A 14 0.59 6.92 -8.97
N ARG A 15 -0.51 6.26 -9.31
CA ARG A 15 -1.84 6.88 -9.31
C ARG A 15 -2.62 6.63 -8.02
N VAL A 16 -2.11 5.77 -7.14
CA VAL A 16 -2.78 5.49 -5.88
C VAL A 16 -1.91 6.01 -4.73
N ASP A 17 -2.55 6.22 -3.59
CA ASP A 17 -1.84 6.72 -2.41
C ASP A 17 -1.76 5.60 -1.39
N LEU A 18 -0.55 5.09 -1.17
CA LEU A 18 -0.34 4.00 -0.24
C LEU A 18 -0.74 4.38 1.17
N VAL A 19 -0.49 5.62 1.57
CA VAL A 19 -0.86 6.09 2.90
C VAL A 19 -2.37 6.01 3.08
N GLU A 20 -3.11 6.39 2.07
CA GLU A 20 -4.58 6.33 2.14
C GLU A 20 -5.07 4.88 2.20
N ILE A 21 -4.46 4.03 1.39
CA ILE A 21 -4.85 2.63 1.35
C ILE A 21 -4.61 1.96 2.69
N ILE A 22 -3.42 2.12 3.24
CA ILE A 22 -3.09 1.50 4.53
C ILE A 22 -3.85 2.20 5.65
N GLY A 23 -3.96 3.52 5.57
CA GLY A 23 -4.61 4.30 6.60
C GLY A 23 -6.09 3.97 6.79
N SER A 24 -6.74 3.49 5.73
CA SER A 24 -8.14 3.09 5.82
C SER A 24 -8.32 1.78 6.58
N ARG A 25 -7.24 1.03 6.77
CA ARG A 25 -7.27 -0.26 7.45
C ARG A 25 -6.50 -0.26 8.76
N VAL A 26 -5.45 0.54 8.84
CA VAL A 26 -4.55 0.58 9.99
C VAL A 26 -4.36 2.04 10.37
N PRO A 27 -4.56 2.41 11.65
CA PRO A 27 -4.34 3.81 12.05
C PRO A 27 -2.87 4.17 11.92
N LEU A 28 -2.59 5.13 11.05
CA LEU A 28 -1.25 5.62 10.83
C LEU A 28 -1.03 6.93 11.56
N LYS A 29 0.18 7.10 12.08
CA LYS A 29 0.56 8.31 12.77
C LYS A 29 1.72 8.93 12.03
N LYS A 30 1.60 10.20 11.69
CA LYS A 30 2.66 10.88 10.94
C LYS A 30 3.88 11.11 11.82
N GLN A 31 5.04 10.77 11.27
CA GLN A 31 6.31 10.97 11.95
C GLN A 31 7.31 11.51 10.95
N GLY A 32 7.50 12.82 10.96
CA GLY A 32 8.37 13.46 9.99
C GLY A 32 7.83 13.30 8.59
N LYS A 33 8.62 12.70 7.72
CA LYS A 33 8.21 12.48 6.33
C LYS A 33 7.39 11.21 6.16
N ASP A 34 7.46 10.32 7.13
CA ASP A 34 6.84 9.01 6.99
C ASP A 34 5.68 8.86 7.97
N TYR A 35 5.00 7.74 7.87
CA TYR A 35 3.94 7.38 8.79
C TYR A 35 4.34 6.11 9.51
N SER A 36 3.88 5.95 10.74
CA SER A 36 4.20 4.77 11.51
C SER A 36 2.94 4.20 12.17
N ALA A 37 2.99 2.92 12.48
CA ALA A 37 1.88 2.24 13.12
C ALA A 37 2.37 0.91 13.67
N ARG A 38 1.49 0.25 14.42
CA ARG A 38 1.77 -1.12 14.82
C ARG A 38 1.59 -1.99 13.59
N CYS A 39 2.47 -2.96 13.43
CA CYS A 39 2.43 -3.81 12.24
C CYS A 39 1.12 -4.61 12.20
N PRO A 40 0.37 -4.56 11.09
CA PRO A 40 -0.86 -5.33 10.98
C PRO A 40 -0.65 -6.80 10.65
N PHE A 41 0.59 -7.18 10.35
CA PHE A 41 0.90 -8.55 9.96
C PHE A 41 1.36 -9.42 11.12
N HIS A 42 1.64 -8.82 12.26
CA HIS A 42 1.99 -9.59 13.44
C HIS A 42 1.63 -8.77 14.68
N ASP A 43 1.56 -9.45 15.81
CA ASP A 43 1.20 -8.79 17.05
C ASP A 43 2.41 -8.04 17.58
N GLU A 44 2.31 -6.72 17.65
CA GLU A 44 3.43 -5.88 18.02
C GLU A 44 2.92 -4.66 18.77
N ARG A 45 3.59 -4.33 19.86
CA ARG A 45 3.18 -3.15 20.64
C ARG A 45 3.88 -1.89 20.19
N SER A 46 5.09 -2.04 19.68
CA SER A 46 5.86 -0.88 19.23
C SER A 46 5.47 -0.49 17.81
N PRO A 47 5.51 0.81 17.49
CA PRO A 47 5.21 1.23 16.12
C PRO A 47 6.41 0.99 15.21
N SER A 48 6.58 -0.25 14.80
CA SER A 48 7.70 -0.65 13.95
C SER A 48 7.33 -0.69 12.47
N PHE A 49 6.07 -0.46 12.14
CA PHE A 49 5.58 -0.47 10.76
C PHE A 49 5.66 0.94 10.21
N THR A 50 6.38 1.13 9.11
CA THR A 50 6.61 2.44 8.53
C THR A 50 6.12 2.49 7.10
N VAL A 51 5.47 3.59 6.73
CA VAL A 51 4.98 3.82 5.37
C VAL A 51 5.63 5.08 4.84
N SER A 52 6.27 4.97 3.67
CA SER A 52 6.93 6.11 3.03
C SER A 52 6.04 6.63 1.90
N PRO A 53 5.45 7.82 2.06
CA PRO A 53 4.60 8.37 1.00
C PRO A 53 5.36 8.74 -0.26
N SER A 54 6.59 9.18 -0.12
CA SER A 54 7.38 9.57 -1.29
C SER A 54 7.80 8.36 -2.12
N LYS A 55 8.04 7.24 -1.48
CA LYS A 55 8.44 6.02 -2.16
C LYS A 55 7.27 5.07 -2.45
N GLN A 56 6.11 5.35 -1.85
CA GLN A 56 4.94 4.48 -1.94
C GLN A 56 5.30 3.06 -1.57
N PHE A 57 5.88 2.92 -0.38
CA PHE A 57 6.50 1.69 0.05
C PHE A 57 6.34 1.57 1.57
N TYR A 58 6.10 0.37 2.07
CA TYR A 58 6.02 0.15 3.51
C TYR A 58 7.08 -0.83 3.96
N TYR A 59 7.43 -0.75 5.24
CA TYR A 59 8.43 -1.64 5.80
C TYR A 59 8.17 -1.79 7.29
N CYS A 60 8.26 -3.01 7.77
CA CYS A 60 8.14 -3.29 9.21
C CYS A 60 9.48 -3.75 9.75
N PHE A 61 10.02 -2.97 10.68
CA PHE A 61 11.31 -3.30 11.28
C PHE A 61 11.20 -4.49 12.24
N GLY A 62 10.00 -4.84 12.66
CA GLY A 62 9.79 -5.94 13.56
C GLY A 62 9.80 -7.30 12.89
N CYS A 63 9.10 -7.44 11.78
CA CYS A 63 8.99 -8.73 11.11
C CYS A 63 9.57 -8.74 9.70
N GLY A 64 10.03 -7.60 9.21
CA GLY A 64 10.62 -7.55 7.87
C GLY A 64 9.63 -7.48 6.73
N ALA A 65 8.34 -7.40 7.03
CA ALA A 65 7.34 -7.26 5.97
C ALA A 65 7.58 -5.96 5.22
N LYS A 66 7.51 -6.02 3.90
CA LYS A 66 7.75 -4.84 3.08
C LYS A 66 7.07 -5.00 1.74
N GLY A 67 6.85 -3.88 1.06
CA GLY A 67 6.27 -3.93 -0.27
C GLY A 67 5.55 -2.66 -0.65
N THR A 68 4.77 -2.79 -1.73
CA THR A 68 3.98 -1.70 -2.29
C THR A 68 2.52 -1.89 -1.94
N ALA A 69 1.65 -1.06 -2.53
CA ALA A 69 0.22 -1.18 -2.32
C ALA A 69 -0.30 -2.56 -2.73
N ILE A 70 0.24 -3.11 -3.81
CA ILE A 70 -0.17 -4.43 -4.27
C ILE A 70 0.17 -5.49 -3.22
N SER A 71 1.41 -5.46 -2.71
CA SER A 71 1.83 -6.41 -1.68
C SER A 71 0.98 -6.28 -0.44
N PHE A 72 0.66 -5.05 -0.05
CA PHE A 72 -0.14 -4.82 1.14
C PHE A 72 -1.53 -5.45 1.00
N LEU A 73 -2.18 -5.22 -0.13
CA LEU A 73 -3.50 -5.78 -0.35
C LEU A 73 -3.48 -7.30 -0.41
N MET A 74 -2.45 -7.86 -1.03
CA MET A 74 -2.32 -9.31 -1.09
C MET A 74 -2.14 -9.93 0.28
N ASN A 75 -1.36 -9.29 1.12
CA ASN A 75 -1.05 -9.85 2.44
C ASN A 75 -2.09 -9.50 3.50
N TYR A 76 -2.60 -8.30 3.47
CA TYR A 76 -3.54 -7.85 4.50
C TYR A 76 -4.99 -8.25 4.15
N ASP A 77 -5.42 -7.96 2.93
CA ASP A 77 -6.78 -8.29 2.48
C ASP A 77 -6.86 -9.68 1.87
N ARG A 78 -5.74 -10.38 1.77
CA ARG A 78 -5.66 -11.74 1.25
C ARG A 78 -6.16 -11.83 -0.18
N LEU A 79 -5.86 -10.83 -0.97
CA LEU A 79 -6.25 -10.80 -2.37
C LEU A 79 -5.20 -11.51 -3.22
N THR A 80 -5.63 -11.99 -4.39
CA THR A 80 -4.68 -12.46 -5.38
C THR A 80 -4.02 -11.25 -6.02
N PHE A 81 -2.95 -11.48 -6.77
CA PHE A 81 -2.27 -10.39 -7.45
C PHE A 81 -3.23 -9.62 -8.35
N MET A 82 -4.01 -10.34 -9.15
CA MET A 82 -4.95 -9.68 -10.07
C MET A 82 -6.05 -8.93 -9.33
N ASP A 83 -6.54 -9.50 -8.24
CA ASP A 83 -7.56 -8.82 -7.44
C ASP A 83 -7.02 -7.53 -6.85
N ALA A 84 -5.78 -7.56 -6.39
CA ALA A 84 -5.15 -6.37 -5.85
C ALA A 84 -4.98 -5.31 -6.94
N VAL A 85 -4.55 -5.72 -8.13
CA VAL A 85 -4.39 -4.80 -9.25
C VAL A 85 -5.74 -4.18 -9.62
N GLU A 86 -6.79 -4.98 -9.66
CA GLU A 86 -8.12 -4.45 -9.99
C GLU A 86 -8.60 -3.46 -8.95
N ASP A 87 -8.37 -3.75 -7.69
CA ASP A 87 -8.76 -2.82 -6.64
C ASP A 87 -8.05 -1.49 -6.78
N LEU A 88 -6.76 -1.54 -7.05
CA LEU A 88 -5.98 -0.31 -7.23
C LEU A 88 -6.40 0.44 -8.48
N ALA A 89 -6.75 -0.28 -9.54
CA ALA A 89 -7.20 0.35 -10.77
C ALA A 89 -8.50 1.11 -10.54
N LYS A 90 -9.39 0.56 -9.73
CA LYS A 90 -10.63 1.24 -9.39
C LYS A 90 -10.35 2.51 -8.60
N ARG A 91 -9.41 2.44 -7.66
CA ARG A 91 -9.05 3.61 -6.87
C ARG A 91 -8.40 4.68 -7.73
N ALA A 92 -7.54 4.27 -8.65
CA ALA A 92 -6.87 5.21 -9.54
C ALA A 92 -7.86 5.91 -10.47
N GLY A 93 -8.81 5.13 -11.00
CA GLY A 93 -9.84 5.70 -11.86
C GLY A 93 -10.73 6.67 -11.11
N LYS A 94 -11.07 6.34 -9.88
CA LYS A 94 -11.89 7.20 -9.06
C LYS A 94 -11.20 8.52 -8.78
N ASN A 95 -9.90 8.45 -8.48
CA ASN A 95 -9.12 9.65 -8.22
C ASN A 95 -9.07 10.54 -9.45
N ARG A 96 -8.94 9.94 -10.62
CA ARG A 96 -8.91 10.71 -11.86
C ARG A 96 -10.21 11.45 -12.08
N VAL A 97 -11.32 10.78 -11.81
CA VAL A 97 -12.63 11.41 -11.96
C VAL A 97 -12.77 12.61 -11.04
N LEU A 98 -12.30 12.45 -9.81
CA LEU A 98 -12.38 13.54 -8.86
C LEU A 98 -11.46 14.69 -9.26
N GLY A 99 -10.38 14.38 -9.94
CA GLY A 99 -9.44 15.40 -10.38
C GLY A 99 -9.88 16.15 -11.62
N ALA A 100 -10.90 15.67 -12.27
CA ALA A 100 -11.36 16.28 -13.51
C ALA A 100 -12.14 17.56 -13.27
#